data_dc980bec8f279179c87670197f3505e1
#
_entry.id   dc980bec8f279179c87670197f3505e1
#
_cell.length_a   1.000
_cell.length_b   1.000
_cell.length_c   1.000
_cell.angle_alpha   90.00
_cell.angle_beta   90.00
_cell.angle_gamma   90.00
#
_symmetry.space_group_name_H-M   'P 1'
#
loop_
_entity.id
_entity.type
_entity.pdbx_description
1 polymer ?
#
loop_
_entity_poly.entity_id
_entity_poly.type
_entity_poly.pdbx_seq_one_letter_code
_entity_poly.pdbx_strand_id
1 'polypeptide(L)'
;ISMVRPEFSATSSMVASLLMSIDFEMNKRVATALAFGIRTDTLGFTRDFNAVDIRALSWLNAWVDSDLLRSIESPPRSQQTLESFSEGLNNRILVGKTLLAPISEMPNRDALAQIADFLLPTADVDNVIVFGPRRGRIILSARTSNPNIHIGRLLAERWPDGLAGGHKALAGGQIPFEVLLDKVVDDIDQASEDALKAMAIELESIFN
;
A
#
# COMPACT_ATOMS: atom_id res chain seq x y z
N ILE A 1 -20.03 -20.62 -9.61
CA ILE A 1 -18.77 -21.38 -9.76
C ILE A 1 -17.69 -20.51 -9.12
N SER A 2 -17.03 -21.02 -8.08
CA SER A 2 -15.85 -20.38 -7.48
C SER A 2 -14.61 -21.05 -8.06
N MET A 3 -13.65 -20.26 -8.54
CA MET A 3 -12.36 -20.77 -9.05
C MET A 3 -11.24 -20.14 -8.26
N VAL A 4 -10.61 -20.94 -7.38
CA VAL A 4 -9.42 -20.55 -6.65
C VAL A 4 -8.26 -21.41 -7.14
N ARG A 5 -7.23 -20.77 -7.67
CA ARG A 5 -6.07 -21.39 -8.30
C ARG A 5 -4.79 -20.81 -7.69
N PRO A 6 -4.25 -21.44 -6.65
CA PRO A 6 -3.07 -20.92 -5.93
C PRO A 6 -1.78 -20.90 -6.77
N GLU A 7 -1.77 -21.57 -7.92
CA GLU A 7 -0.67 -21.53 -8.88
C GLU A 7 -0.57 -20.23 -9.67
N PHE A 8 -1.54 -19.32 -9.57
CA PHE A 8 -1.49 -17.99 -10.17
C PHE A 8 -1.18 -16.94 -9.10
N SER A 9 -0.17 -16.12 -9.33
CA SER A 9 0.17 -15.02 -8.42
C SER A 9 -0.75 -13.81 -8.62
N ALA A 10 -1.35 -13.69 -9.81
CA ALA A 10 -2.32 -12.65 -10.15
C ALA A 10 -3.61 -13.24 -10.73
N THR A 11 -4.75 -12.76 -10.28
CA THR A 11 -6.05 -13.10 -10.88
C THR A 11 -6.08 -12.75 -12.38
N SER A 12 -5.42 -11.66 -12.77
CA SER A 12 -5.28 -11.25 -14.16
C SER A 12 -4.53 -12.27 -15.00
N SER A 13 -3.56 -13.00 -14.46
CA SER A 13 -2.87 -14.10 -15.14
C SER A 13 -3.80 -15.28 -15.38
N MET A 14 -4.66 -15.60 -14.41
CA MET A 14 -5.66 -16.65 -14.55
C MET A 14 -6.67 -16.30 -15.65
N VAL A 15 -7.19 -15.08 -15.68
CA VAL A 15 -8.11 -14.60 -16.71
C VAL A 15 -7.44 -14.60 -18.08
N ALA A 16 -6.22 -14.08 -18.21
CA ALA A 16 -5.46 -14.08 -19.46
C ALA A 16 -5.23 -15.50 -19.98
N SER A 17 -4.86 -16.45 -19.11
CA SER A 17 -4.67 -17.85 -19.48
C SER A 17 -5.97 -18.50 -19.98
N LEU A 18 -7.11 -18.17 -19.39
CA LEU A 18 -8.42 -18.63 -19.83
C LEU A 18 -8.76 -18.07 -21.22
N LEU A 19 -8.57 -16.76 -21.42
CA LEU A 19 -8.84 -16.10 -22.72
C LEU A 19 -7.93 -16.65 -23.82
N MET A 20 -6.66 -16.94 -23.51
CA MET A 20 -5.73 -17.59 -24.43
C MET A 20 -6.21 -18.99 -24.83
N SER A 21 -6.81 -19.75 -23.91
CA SER A 21 -7.26 -21.14 -24.17
C SER A 21 -8.49 -21.22 -25.07
N ILE A 22 -9.26 -20.13 -25.20
CA ILE A 22 -10.48 -20.06 -26.06
C ILE A 22 -10.26 -19.22 -27.32
N ASP A 23 -9.00 -18.86 -27.61
CA ASP A 23 -8.63 -18.04 -28.79
C ASP A 23 -9.43 -16.73 -28.87
N PHE A 24 -9.55 -16.03 -27.73
CA PHE A 24 -10.34 -14.81 -27.59
C PHE A 24 -9.75 -13.66 -28.38
N GLU A 25 -10.59 -12.96 -29.17
CA GLU A 25 -10.19 -11.75 -29.90
C GLU A 25 -9.91 -10.61 -28.93
N MET A 26 -8.63 -10.37 -28.65
CA MET A 26 -8.17 -9.42 -27.63
C MET A 26 -8.26 -7.98 -28.13
N ASN A 27 -8.79 -7.08 -27.31
CA ASN A 27 -8.70 -5.65 -27.55
C ASN A 27 -7.65 -4.97 -26.65
N LYS A 28 -7.12 -3.83 -27.09
CA LYS A 28 -6.06 -3.10 -26.41
C LYS A 28 -6.37 -2.76 -24.97
N ARG A 29 -7.59 -2.32 -24.64
CA ARG A 29 -7.96 -1.90 -23.27
C ARG A 29 -7.98 -3.09 -22.32
N VAL A 30 -8.55 -4.21 -22.74
CA VAL A 30 -8.58 -5.44 -21.92
C VAL A 30 -7.16 -5.98 -21.73
N ALA A 31 -6.36 -6.05 -22.79
CA ALA A 31 -4.97 -6.47 -22.70
C ALA A 31 -4.17 -5.60 -21.73
N THR A 32 -4.31 -4.27 -21.85
CA THR A 32 -3.61 -3.32 -20.97
C THR A 32 -4.06 -3.45 -19.51
N ALA A 33 -5.36 -3.62 -19.25
CA ALA A 33 -5.87 -3.79 -17.89
C ALA A 33 -5.38 -5.11 -17.26
N LEU A 34 -5.38 -6.22 -18.01
CA LEU A 34 -4.85 -7.50 -17.52
C LEU A 34 -3.33 -7.43 -17.30
N ALA A 35 -2.60 -6.81 -18.21
CA ALA A 35 -1.15 -6.60 -18.05
C ALA A 35 -0.83 -5.75 -16.82
N PHE A 36 -1.58 -4.67 -16.59
CA PHE A 36 -1.46 -3.85 -15.39
C PHE A 36 -1.71 -4.67 -14.11
N GLY A 37 -2.78 -5.48 -14.07
CA GLY A 37 -3.07 -6.34 -12.91
C GLY A 37 -1.96 -7.35 -12.63
N ILE A 38 -1.40 -8.01 -13.66
CA ILE A 38 -0.26 -8.92 -13.50
C ILE A 38 0.94 -8.19 -12.90
N ARG A 39 1.30 -7.04 -13.46
CA ARG A 39 2.47 -6.25 -13.01
C ARG A 39 2.29 -5.71 -11.59
N THR A 40 1.07 -5.33 -11.22
CA THR A 40 0.75 -4.83 -9.88
C THR A 40 0.85 -5.92 -8.83
N ASP A 41 0.22 -7.08 -9.06
CA ASP A 41 0.21 -8.19 -8.11
C ASP A 41 1.59 -8.82 -7.92
N THR A 42 2.39 -8.86 -9.00
CA THR A 42 3.77 -9.39 -8.97
C THR A 42 4.83 -8.33 -8.65
N LEU A 43 4.45 -7.07 -8.41
CA LEU A 43 5.35 -5.92 -8.30
C LEU A 43 6.40 -5.88 -9.44
N GLY A 44 5.94 -6.02 -10.68
CA GLY A 44 6.82 -6.08 -11.84
C GLY A 44 7.75 -7.29 -11.85
N PHE A 45 7.29 -8.44 -11.35
CA PHE A 45 8.05 -9.69 -11.20
C PHE A 45 9.19 -9.63 -10.17
N THR A 46 9.03 -8.82 -9.13
CA THR A 46 9.94 -8.81 -7.98
C THR A 46 9.36 -9.51 -6.76
N ARG A 47 8.08 -9.89 -6.78
CA ARG A 47 7.38 -10.58 -5.70
C ARG A 47 6.53 -11.73 -6.27
N ASP A 48 6.58 -12.88 -5.60
CA ASP A 48 5.74 -14.08 -5.82
C ASP A 48 5.14 -14.20 -7.22
N PHE A 49 5.94 -14.60 -8.19
CA PHE A 49 5.51 -14.83 -9.57
C PHE A 49 5.98 -16.21 -10.06
N ASN A 50 5.37 -16.70 -11.12
CA ASN A 50 5.71 -17.97 -11.72
C ASN A 50 5.67 -17.93 -13.26
N ALA A 51 6.00 -19.05 -13.88
CA ALA A 51 6.05 -19.16 -15.35
C ALA A 51 4.72 -18.89 -16.04
N VAL A 52 3.60 -19.08 -15.34
CA VAL A 52 2.26 -18.82 -15.91
C VAL A 52 2.02 -17.32 -16.01
N ASP A 53 2.44 -16.53 -15.01
CA ASP A 53 2.31 -15.07 -15.04
C ASP A 53 3.14 -14.46 -16.16
N ILE A 54 4.38 -14.95 -16.34
CA ILE A 54 5.26 -14.51 -17.46
C ILE A 54 4.63 -14.85 -18.82
N ARG A 55 4.09 -16.06 -18.98
CA ARG A 55 3.46 -16.48 -20.23
C ARG A 55 2.23 -15.64 -20.54
N ALA A 56 1.39 -15.40 -19.55
CA ALA A 56 0.20 -14.55 -19.68
C ALA A 56 0.56 -13.15 -20.13
N LEU A 57 1.55 -12.51 -19.46
CA LEU A 57 1.99 -11.16 -19.84
C LEU A 57 2.62 -11.14 -21.24
N SER A 58 3.44 -12.14 -21.59
CA SER A 58 4.05 -12.24 -22.91
C SER A 58 2.99 -12.34 -24.02
N TRP A 59 1.94 -13.12 -23.79
CA TRP A 59 0.82 -13.22 -24.75
C TRP A 59 0.06 -11.90 -24.88
N LEU A 60 -0.27 -11.25 -23.76
CA LEU A 60 -0.97 -9.95 -23.74
C LEU A 60 -0.20 -8.85 -24.46
N ASN A 61 1.13 -8.91 -24.43
CA ASN A 61 2.02 -7.86 -24.95
C ASN A 61 1.79 -7.54 -26.44
N ALA A 62 1.22 -8.46 -27.21
CA ALA A 62 0.86 -8.22 -28.62
C ALA A 62 -0.23 -7.13 -28.80
N TRP A 63 -1.04 -6.87 -27.77
CA TRP A 63 -2.16 -5.93 -27.80
C TRP A 63 -2.06 -4.81 -26.76
N VAL A 64 -1.08 -4.84 -25.84
CA VAL A 64 -0.92 -3.82 -24.80
C VAL A 64 -0.68 -2.45 -25.42
N ASP A 65 -1.43 -1.46 -24.96
CA ASP A 65 -1.15 -0.06 -25.21
C ASP A 65 -0.14 0.43 -24.16
N SER A 66 1.12 0.57 -24.59
CA SER A 66 2.22 0.92 -23.70
C SER A 66 2.09 2.34 -23.11
N ASP A 67 1.49 3.28 -23.84
CA ASP A 67 1.31 4.65 -23.35
C ASP A 67 0.19 4.69 -22.32
N LEU A 68 -0.90 3.98 -22.55
CA LEU A 68 -1.96 3.82 -21.56
C LEU A 68 -1.45 3.08 -20.32
N LEU A 69 -0.69 2.00 -20.49
CA LEU A 69 -0.11 1.26 -19.35
C LEU A 69 0.79 2.18 -18.51
N ARG A 70 1.68 2.94 -19.14
CA ARG A 70 2.55 3.90 -18.45
C ARG A 70 1.75 4.97 -17.71
N SER A 71 0.69 5.49 -18.31
CA SER A 71 -0.17 6.51 -17.68
C SER A 71 -0.89 5.99 -16.43
N ILE A 72 -1.23 4.71 -16.41
CA ILE A 72 -1.87 4.05 -15.26
C ILE A 72 -0.83 3.73 -14.17
N GLU A 73 0.35 3.23 -14.55
CA GLU A 73 1.42 2.87 -13.61
C GLU A 73 2.09 4.09 -12.96
N SER A 74 2.14 5.20 -13.68
CA SER A 74 2.79 6.43 -13.23
C SER A 74 1.89 7.65 -13.48
N PRO A 75 0.76 7.74 -12.77
CA PRO A 75 -0.12 8.89 -12.90
C PRO A 75 0.56 10.17 -12.41
N PRO A 76 0.22 11.33 -12.98
CA PRO A 76 0.70 12.61 -12.51
C PRO A 76 0.39 12.80 -11.02
N ARG A 77 1.38 13.20 -10.24
CA ARG A 77 1.19 13.54 -8.83
C ARG A 77 0.65 14.97 -8.71
N SER A 78 -0.31 15.17 -7.83
CA SER A 78 -0.78 16.51 -7.50
C SER A 78 0.28 17.24 -6.66
N GLN A 79 0.21 18.59 -6.65
CA GLN A 79 1.07 19.39 -5.80
C GLN A 79 0.91 19.02 -4.32
N GLN A 80 -0.32 18.81 -3.86
CA GLN A 80 -0.61 18.36 -2.49
C GLN A 80 0.06 17.01 -2.17
N THR A 81 0.10 16.08 -3.13
CA THR A 81 0.84 14.82 -2.94
C THR A 81 2.34 15.08 -2.77
N LEU A 82 2.93 15.99 -3.53
CA LEU A 82 4.35 16.36 -3.39
C LEU A 82 4.63 17.05 -2.04
N GLU A 83 3.72 17.89 -1.56
CA GLU A 83 3.79 18.51 -0.23
C GLU A 83 3.77 17.45 0.88
N SER A 84 2.86 16.46 0.79
CA SER A 84 2.83 15.33 1.73
C SER A 84 4.12 14.49 1.68
N PHE A 85 4.73 14.29 0.50
CA PHE A 85 6.05 13.65 0.40
C PHE A 85 7.13 14.46 1.11
N SER A 86 7.16 15.78 0.88
CA SER A 86 8.10 16.68 1.54
C SER A 86 7.94 16.64 3.06
N GLU A 87 6.72 16.68 3.55
CA GLU A 87 6.41 16.62 4.98
C GLU A 87 6.83 15.28 5.59
N GLY A 88 6.44 14.16 4.99
CA GLY A 88 6.83 12.83 5.48
C GLY A 88 8.34 12.61 5.49
N LEU A 89 9.06 13.19 4.53
CA LEU A 89 10.53 13.16 4.50
C LEU A 89 11.16 14.03 5.59
N ASN A 90 10.62 15.22 5.85
CA ASN A 90 11.20 16.17 6.81
C ASN A 90 10.89 15.78 8.25
N ASN A 91 9.71 15.25 8.53
CA ASN A 91 9.23 14.92 9.86
C ASN A 91 9.48 13.46 10.27
N ARG A 92 10.19 12.69 9.44
CA ARG A 92 10.45 11.28 9.73
C ARG A 92 11.23 11.08 11.02
N ILE A 93 10.85 10.05 11.76
CA ILE A 93 11.48 9.62 13.00
C ILE A 93 12.00 8.20 12.80
N LEU A 94 13.25 7.93 13.14
CA LEU A 94 13.82 6.58 13.11
C LEU A 94 13.77 5.96 14.51
N VAL A 95 13.07 4.84 14.64
CA VAL A 95 12.95 4.06 15.88
C VAL A 95 13.52 2.67 15.60
N GLY A 96 14.70 2.38 16.12
CA GLY A 96 15.43 1.17 15.76
C GLY A 96 15.65 1.07 14.24
N LYS A 97 15.00 0.11 13.59
CA LYS A 97 14.99 -0.06 12.13
C LYS A 97 13.64 0.31 11.48
N THR A 98 12.80 1.02 12.19
CA THR A 98 11.48 1.46 11.73
C THR A 98 11.46 2.95 11.51
N LEU A 99 11.06 3.38 10.34
CA LEU A 99 10.90 4.77 9.97
C LEU A 99 9.42 5.16 10.08
N LEU A 100 9.12 6.08 10.96
CA LEU A 100 7.81 6.68 11.15
C LEU A 100 7.75 8.01 10.39
N ALA A 101 6.74 8.22 9.57
CA ALA A 101 6.58 9.43 8.77
C ALA A 101 5.18 10.03 8.99
N PRO A 102 5.03 10.91 9.99
CA PRO A 102 3.79 11.65 10.20
C PRO A 102 3.59 12.70 9.10
N ILE A 103 2.34 12.86 8.64
CA ILE A 103 1.91 13.93 7.76
C ILE A 103 0.66 14.60 8.33
N SER A 104 0.63 15.93 8.34
CA SER A 104 -0.46 16.72 8.93
C SER A 104 -1.66 16.84 7.98
N GLU A 105 -1.42 16.89 6.68
CA GLU A 105 -2.45 16.96 5.65
C GLU A 105 -2.34 15.81 4.65
N MET A 106 -3.42 15.03 4.55
CA MET A 106 -3.48 13.89 3.65
C MET A 106 -4.43 14.16 2.49
N PRO A 107 -3.92 14.36 1.25
CA PRO A 107 -4.76 14.64 0.09
C PRO A 107 -5.64 13.43 -0.29
N ASN A 108 -5.06 12.23 -0.19
CA ASN A 108 -5.75 10.96 -0.43
C ASN A 108 -5.01 9.82 0.27
N ARG A 109 -5.65 8.63 0.34
CA ARG A 109 -5.06 7.45 1.00
C ARG A 109 -3.86 6.88 0.25
N ASP A 110 -3.84 7.03 -1.07
CA ASP A 110 -2.80 6.46 -1.93
C ASP A 110 -1.47 7.17 -1.73
N ALA A 111 -1.49 8.45 -1.30
CA ALA A 111 -0.29 9.21 -0.97
C ALA A 111 0.52 8.53 0.15
N LEU A 112 -0.14 8.03 1.21
CA LEU A 112 0.53 7.32 2.31
C LEU A 112 1.27 6.07 1.80
N ALA A 113 0.60 5.28 0.96
CA ALA A 113 1.19 4.08 0.38
C ALA A 113 2.40 4.41 -0.50
N GLN A 114 2.27 5.44 -1.34
CA GLN A 114 3.36 5.89 -2.22
C GLN A 114 4.57 6.41 -1.44
N ILE A 115 4.34 7.16 -0.35
CA ILE A 115 5.43 7.64 0.53
C ILE A 115 6.08 6.44 1.23
N ALA A 116 5.30 5.48 1.73
CA ALA A 116 5.83 4.29 2.38
C ALA A 116 6.69 3.44 1.42
N ASP A 117 6.23 3.24 0.18
CA ASP A 117 6.96 2.50 -0.86
C ASP A 117 8.24 3.24 -1.27
N PHE A 118 8.23 4.58 -1.27
CA PHE A 118 9.39 5.41 -1.57
C PHE A 118 10.45 5.36 -0.46
N LEU A 119 10.03 5.35 0.81
CA LEU A 119 10.92 5.37 1.97
C LEU A 119 11.48 3.98 2.32
N LEU A 120 10.79 2.90 1.97
CA LEU A 120 11.21 1.53 2.35
C LEU A 120 12.62 1.15 1.87
N PRO A 121 13.11 1.54 0.67
CA PRO A 121 14.47 1.25 0.24
C PRO A 121 15.56 2.08 0.94
N THR A 122 15.25 2.78 2.03
CA THR A 122 16.26 3.52 2.80
C THR A 122 17.21 2.54 3.49
N ALA A 123 18.51 2.84 3.47
CA ALA A 123 19.52 2.01 4.12
C ALA A 123 19.24 1.88 5.62
N ASP A 124 19.45 0.70 6.17
CA ASP A 124 19.24 0.34 7.57
C ASP A 124 17.78 0.46 8.07
N VAL A 125 16.82 0.55 7.15
CA VAL A 125 15.38 0.57 7.45
C VAL A 125 14.74 -0.75 7.03
N ASP A 126 14.11 -1.42 7.99
CA ASP A 126 13.34 -2.66 7.77
C ASP A 126 11.84 -2.36 7.61
N ASN A 127 11.32 -1.37 8.31
CA ASN A 127 9.91 -1.03 8.31
C ASN A 127 9.68 0.46 8.06
N VAL A 128 8.59 0.80 7.41
CA VAL A 128 8.12 2.17 7.22
C VAL A 128 6.65 2.26 7.55
N ILE A 129 6.27 3.25 8.35
CA ILE A 129 4.87 3.54 8.65
C ILE A 129 4.63 5.02 8.39
N VAL A 130 3.79 5.31 7.42
CA VAL A 130 3.33 6.66 7.09
C VAL A 130 1.91 6.80 7.61
N PHE A 131 1.63 7.88 8.31
CA PHE A 131 0.32 8.09 8.92
C PHE A 131 -0.05 9.57 8.99
N GLY A 132 -1.37 9.82 8.96
CA GLY A 132 -1.89 11.18 9.00
C GLY A 132 -3.39 11.23 9.33
N PRO A 133 -3.90 12.40 9.77
CA PRO A 133 -5.28 12.57 10.16
C PRO A 133 -6.20 12.69 8.94
N ARG A 134 -7.39 12.11 9.05
CA ARG A 134 -8.48 12.28 8.10
C ARG A 134 -9.83 11.98 8.73
N ARG A 135 -10.72 12.98 8.75
CA ARG A 135 -12.12 12.83 9.19
C ARG A 135 -12.24 12.13 10.55
N GLY A 136 -11.53 12.61 11.57
CA GLY A 136 -11.59 12.06 12.92
C GLY A 136 -10.87 10.70 13.10
N ARG A 137 -10.01 10.31 12.18
CA ARG A 137 -9.22 9.09 12.24
C ARG A 137 -7.78 9.36 11.85
N ILE A 138 -6.86 8.61 12.43
CA ILE A 138 -5.52 8.43 11.86
C ILE A 138 -5.59 7.30 10.84
N ILE A 139 -5.23 7.62 9.60
CA ILE A 139 -5.03 6.62 8.54
C ILE A 139 -3.55 6.30 8.52
N LEU A 140 -3.21 5.03 8.43
CA LEU A 140 -1.82 4.60 8.30
C LEU A 140 -1.62 3.64 7.12
N SER A 141 -0.41 3.67 6.58
CA SER A 141 0.10 2.70 5.61
C SER A 141 1.46 2.21 6.08
N ALA A 142 1.61 0.91 6.22
CA ALA A 142 2.82 0.27 6.70
C ALA A 142 3.42 -0.65 5.63
N ARG A 143 4.75 -0.71 5.61
CA ARG A 143 5.54 -1.59 4.75
C ARG A 143 6.66 -2.23 5.56
N THR A 144 7.04 -3.45 5.19
CA THR A 144 8.24 -4.09 5.73
C THR A 144 8.98 -4.86 4.63
N SER A 145 10.30 -4.76 4.66
CA SER A 145 11.22 -5.60 3.90
C SER A 145 11.75 -6.77 4.73
N ASN A 146 11.51 -6.79 6.05
CA ASN A 146 11.98 -7.82 6.95
C ASN A 146 11.13 -9.10 6.83
N PRO A 147 11.70 -10.23 6.35
CA PRO A 147 10.96 -11.48 6.15
C PRO A 147 10.47 -12.12 7.46
N ASN A 148 11.00 -11.71 8.62
CA ASN A 148 10.61 -12.24 9.93
C ASN A 148 9.44 -11.49 10.56
N ILE A 149 9.05 -10.34 10.01
CA ILE A 149 7.94 -9.53 10.49
C ILE A 149 6.70 -9.79 9.62
N HIS A 150 5.56 -10.02 10.27
CA HIS A 150 4.25 -9.99 9.63
C HIS A 150 3.53 -8.69 10.05
N ILE A 151 3.80 -7.59 9.32
CA ILE A 151 3.37 -6.26 9.75
C ILE A 151 1.84 -6.13 9.86
N GLY A 152 1.10 -6.84 9.00
CA GLY A 152 -0.37 -6.87 9.07
C GLY A 152 -0.90 -7.49 10.36
N ARG A 153 -0.27 -8.56 10.86
CA ARG A 153 -0.65 -9.20 12.13
C ARG A 153 -0.26 -8.31 13.31
N LEU A 154 0.95 -7.76 13.30
CA LEU A 154 1.45 -6.87 14.34
C LEU A 154 0.49 -5.69 14.59
N LEU A 155 0.04 -5.04 13.50
CA LEU A 155 -0.88 -3.92 13.61
C LEU A 155 -2.32 -4.36 13.99
N ALA A 156 -2.77 -5.53 13.54
CA ALA A 156 -4.07 -6.08 13.91
C ALA A 156 -4.15 -6.47 15.39
N GLU A 157 -3.05 -6.94 15.97
CA GLU A 157 -2.95 -7.24 17.41
C GLU A 157 -3.00 -5.97 18.25
N ARG A 158 -2.37 -4.87 17.78
CA ARG A 158 -2.40 -3.59 18.49
C ARG A 158 -3.74 -2.87 18.35
N TRP A 159 -4.33 -2.91 17.16
CA TRP A 159 -5.63 -2.31 16.87
C TRP A 159 -6.58 -3.36 16.29
N PRO A 160 -7.25 -4.14 17.16
CA PRO A 160 -8.18 -5.19 16.74
C PRO A 160 -9.47 -4.64 16.11
N ASP A 161 -10.47 -5.51 15.92
CA ASP A 161 -11.80 -5.15 15.40
C ASP A 161 -11.81 -4.53 13.99
N GLY A 162 -10.80 -4.89 13.17
CA GLY A 162 -10.68 -4.41 11.81
C GLY A 162 -10.17 -2.96 11.68
N LEU A 163 -9.68 -2.36 12.76
CA LEU A 163 -9.11 -1.01 12.73
C LEU A 163 -7.78 -0.97 11.98
N ALA A 164 -6.97 -2.02 12.11
CA ALA A 164 -5.75 -2.18 11.34
C ALA A 164 -5.52 -3.64 10.94
N GLY A 165 -4.68 -3.88 9.93
CA GLY A 165 -4.32 -5.20 9.47
C GLY A 165 -3.78 -5.20 8.04
N GLY A 166 -3.51 -6.41 7.52
CA GLY A 166 -2.99 -6.56 6.17
C GLY A 166 -2.23 -7.87 5.96
N HIS A 167 -1.37 -7.86 4.97
CA HIS A 167 -0.51 -8.98 4.60
C HIS A 167 0.83 -8.94 5.33
N LYS A 168 1.69 -9.91 5.03
CA LYS A 168 3.01 -10.01 5.66
C LYS A 168 3.86 -8.76 5.44
N ALA A 169 3.95 -8.27 4.20
CA ALA A 169 4.85 -7.17 3.83
C ALA A 169 4.18 -5.79 3.79
N LEU A 170 2.85 -5.72 3.86
CA LEU A 170 2.10 -4.47 3.75
C LEU A 170 0.84 -4.49 4.60
N ALA A 171 0.52 -3.37 5.22
CA ALA A 171 -0.66 -3.22 6.06
C ALA A 171 -1.21 -1.79 6.00
N GLY A 172 -2.42 -1.64 6.50
CA GLY A 172 -3.08 -0.36 6.63
C GLY A 172 -3.97 -0.32 7.87
N GLY A 173 -4.38 0.87 8.27
CA GLY A 173 -5.27 1.05 9.40
C GLY A 173 -6.03 2.36 9.34
N GLN A 174 -7.11 2.42 10.13
CA GLN A 174 -7.97 3.59 10.29
C GLN A 174 -8.42 3.65 11.74
N ILE A 175 -7.62 4.29 12.57
CA ILE A 175 -7.80 4.32 14.02
C ILE A 175 -8.55 5.61 14.39
N PRO A 176 -9.75 5.53 14.99
CA PRO A 176 -10.48 6.69 15.47
C PRO A 176 -9.66 7.49 16.48
N PHE A 177 -9.81 8.81 16.50
CA PHE A 177 -9.13 9.66 17.47
C PHE A 177 -9.52 9.32 18.91
N GLU A 178 -10.78 8.93 19.13
CA GLU A 178 -11.28 8.51 20.45
C GLU A 178 -10.51 7.30 21.01
N VAL A 179 -10.11 6.39 20.13
CA VAL A 179 -9.32 5.20 20.50
C VAL A 179 -7.89 5.57 20.88
N LEU A 180 -7.29 6.55 20.18
CA LEU A 180 -5.92 6.99 20.42
C LEU A 180 -5.80 7.90 21.64
N LEU A 181 -6.81 8.76 21.85
CA LEU A 181 -6.78 9.78 22.91
C LEU A 181 -7.50 9.33 24.18
N ASP A 182 -8.16 8.16 24.16
CA ASP A 182 -8.99 7.63 25.25
C ASP A 182 -9.98 8.68 25.83
N LYS A 183 -10.60 9.46 24.93
CA LYS A 183 -11.57 10.50 25.27
C LYS A 183 -12.55 10.76 24.11
N VAL A 184 -13.70 11.32 24.44
CA VAL A 184 -14.64 11.83 23.41
C VAL A 184 -14.01 13.04 22.72
N VAL A 185 -14.14 13.10 21.40
CA VAL A 185 -13.59 14.16 20.55
C VAL A 185 -14.74 15.00 20.00
N ASP A 186 -14.88 16.21 20.53
CA ASP A 186 -15.90 17.18 20.10
C ASP A 186 -15.41 18.07 18.95
N ASP A 187 -14.11 18.37 18.90
CA ASP A 187 -13.45 19.16 17.86
C ASP A 187 -12.39 18.34 17.16
N ILE A 188 -12.66 17.92 15.93
CA ILE A 188 -11.79 17.07 15.12
C ILE A 188 -10.52 17.82 14.70
N ASP A 189 -10.60 19.10 14.39
CA ASP A 189 -9.46 19.86 13.89
C ASP A 189 -8.44 20.07 15.01
N GLN A 190 -8.89 20.41 16.21
CA GLN A 190 -8.03 20.54 17.37
C GLN A 190 -7.44 19.20 17.84
N ALA A 191 -8.22 18.11 17.74
CA ALA A 191 -7.76 16.78 18.12
C ALA A 191 -6.80 16.13 17.12
N SER A 192 -6.70 16.63 15.89
CA SER A 192 -5.86 16.04 14.85
C SER A 192 -4.38 16.00 15.21
N GLU A 193 -3.86 17.09 15.76
CA GLU A 193 -2.45 17.18 16.17
C GLU A 193 -2.16 16.27 17.36
N ASP A 194 -3.05 16.23 18.35
CA ASP A 194 -2.92 15.37 19.53
C ASP A 194 -2.97 13.88 19.11
N ALA A 195 -3.89 13.52 18.22
CA ALA A 195 -4.01 12.17 17.71
C ALA A 195 -2.78 11.75 16.88
N LEU A 196 -2.19 12.67 16.14
CA LEU A 196 -0.95 12.41 15.39
C LEU A 196 0.23 12.14 16.32
N LYS A 197 0.37 12.92 17.40
CA LYS A 197 1.38 12.70 18.44
C LYS A 197 1.15 11.39 19.19
N ALA A 198 -0.09 11.09 19.56
CA ALA A 198 -0.46 9.85 20.24
C ALA A 198 -0.12 8.63 19.38
N MET A 199 -0.43 8.68 18.06
CA MET A 199 -0.07 7.62 17.12
C MET A 199 1.44 7.42 17.04
N ALA A 200 2.24 8.50 17.00
CA ALA A 200 3.70 8.39 16.98
C ALA A 200 4.22 7.66 18.23
N ILE A 201 3.76 8.03 19.41
CA ILE A 201 4.12 7.39 20.69
C ILE A 201 3.74 5.90 20.70
N GLU A 202 2.54 5.57 20.25
CA GLU A 202 2.07 4.18 20.14
C GLU A 202 2.97 3.36 19.22
N LEU A 203 3.29 3.88 18.04
CA LEU A 203 4.17 3.20 17.09
C LEU A 203 5.60 3.07 17.62
N GLU A 204 6.14 4.08 18.29
CA GLU A 204 7.43 3.98 18.96
C GLU A 204 7.46 2.84 19.98
N SER A 205 6.39 2.65 20.74
CA SER A 205 6.29 1.58 21.74
C SER A 205 6.26 0.17 21.12
N ILE A 206 5.75 0.04 19.90
CA ILE A 206 5.65 -1.24 19.18
C ILE A 206 7.00 -1.65 18.59
N PHE A 207 7.81 -0.68 18.16
CA PHE A 207 9.02 -0.93 17.36
C PHE A 207 10.34 -0.64 18.11
N ASN A 208 10.27 -0.24 19.38
CA ASN A 208 11.40 -0.19 20.30
C ASN A 208 11.66 -1.58 20.87
#